data_832e4606b10e124db0b31de754aa9a09
#
_entry.id   832e4606b10e124db0b31de754aa9a09
#
_cell.length_a   1.000
_cell.length_b   1.000
_cell.length_c   1.000
_cell.angle_alpha   90.00
_cell.angle_beta   90.00
_cell.angle_gamma   90.00
#
_symmetry.space_group_name_H-M   'P 1'
#
loop_
_entity.id
_entity.type
_entity.pdbx_description
1 polymer ?
#
loop_
_entity_poly.entity_id
_entity_poly.type
_entity_poly.pdbx_seq_one_letter_code
_entity_poly.pdbx_strand_id
1 'polypeptide(L)'
;MKNLFLCSYFAGIKNTFKDFMNNDTKGKKVLFIPTANIDEETKFLVNEAKEVFKSLEMEVEDLEISKLDEKTIKNKIEKTNYLYIGGGNTFYLLQELKRKNLIDFIKNRVNSGMVYIGESAGAIITSKDIEYNDLMDDKTIAKDLKEYSGLNLVDFYIVPHLNEFPFEESSKQTVEKYKNKLNIITINNSQAIIVKDDKFEIK
;
A
#
# COMPACT_ATOMS: atom_id res chain seq x y z
N MET A 1 0.65 7.75 -17.42
CA MET A 1 2.00 7.53 -16.84
C MET A 1 1.79 7.01 -15.40
N LYS A 2 2.20 5.80 -15.14
CA LYS A 2 2.03 5.13 -13.83
C LYS A 2 3.19 5.53 -12.90
N ASN A 3 2.88 6.03 -11.70
CA ASN A 3 3.85 6.42 -10.69
C ASN A 3 3.47 5.79 -9.35
N LEU A 4 4.28 4.83 -8.86
CA LEU A 4 4.06 4.17 -7.58
C LEU A 4 5.28 4.36 -6.68
N PHE A 5 5.01 4.55 -5.39
CA PHE A 5 5.97 4.51 -4.30
C PHE A 5 5.52 3.43 -3.32
N LEU A 6 6.24 2.30 -3.28
CA LEU A 6 5.84 1.11 -2.53
C LEU A 6 6.90 0.81 -1.48
N CYS A 7 6.53 0.76 -0.22
CA CYS A 7 7.48 0.62 0.89
C CYS A 7 6.99 -0.35 1.97
N SER A 8 7.91 -0.76 2.84
CA SER A 8 7.56 -1.51 4.04
C SER A 8 7.05 -0.59 5.14
N TYR A 9 7.83 0.46 5.46
CA TYR A 9 7.57 1.38 6.56
C TYR A 9 7.80 2.81 6.11
N PHE A 10 6.72 3.57 5.95
CA PHE A 10 6.77 4.90 5.34
C PHE A 10 7.50 5.92 6.19
N ALA A 11 7.36 5.85 7.52
CA ALA A 11 8.02 6.79 8.42
C ALA A 11 9.56 6.67 8.39
N GLY A 12 10.10 5.48 8.06
CA GLY A 12 11.54 5.23 7.96
C GLY A 12 12.21 5.84 6.72
N ILE A 13 11.44 6.23 5.70
CA ILE A 13 11.98 6.59 4.36
C ILE A 13 11.48 7.93 3.83
N LYS A 14 11.23 8.87 4.74
CA LYS A 14 10.77 10.23 4.41
C LYS A 14 11.60 10.91 3.30
N ASN A 15 12.93 10.81 3.38
CA ASN A 15 13.82 11.49 2.42
C ASN A 15 13.71 10.85 1.03
N THR A 16 13.62 9.51 0.95
CA THR A 16 13.41 8.79 -0.31
C THR A 16 12.08 9.19 -0.95
N PHE A 17 11.02 9.36 -0.14
CA PHE A 17 9.73 9.84 -0.64
C PHE A 17 9.81 11.29 -1.13
N LYS A 18 10.51 12.17 -0.40
CA LYS A 18 10.74 13.56 -0.80
C LYS A 18 11.46 13.66 -2.15
N ASP A 19 12.48 12.80 -2.38
CA ASP A 19 13.20 12.72 -3.65
C ASP A 19 12.31 12.17 -4.78
N PHE A 20 11.49 11.14 -4.51
CA PHE A 20 10.49 10.64 -5.45
C PHE A 20 9.53 11.75 -5.90
N MET A 21 9.15 12.64 -5.02
CA MET A 21 8.31 13.81 -5.30
C MET A 21 9.09 14.99 -5.92
N ASN A 22 10.38 14.81 -6.27
CA ASN A 22 11.26 15.87 -6.77
C ASN A 22 11.32 17.10 -5.83
N ASN A 23 11.23 16.89 -4.52
CA ASN A 23 11.15 17.94 -3.48
C ASN A 23 9.91 18.86 -3.61
N ASP A 24 8.92 18.49 -4.41
CA ASP A 24 7.69 19.25 -4.66
C ASP A 24 6.51 18.64 -3.88
N THR A 25 6.48 18.87 -2.56
CA THR A 25 5.48 18.32 -1.64
C THR A 25 4.53 19.37 -1.07
N LYS A 26 5.02 20.59 -0.88
CA LYS A 26 4.32 21.67 -0.18
C LYS A 26 2.93 21.98 -0.75
N GLY A 27 1.92 21.99 0.12
CA GLY A 27 0.53 22.30 -0.24
C GLY A 27 -0.17 21.22 -1.09
N LYS A 28 0.50 20.08 -1.37
CA LYS A 28 -0.16 18.95 -2.03
C LYS A 28 -1.03 18.20 -1.04
N LYS A 29 -2.15 17.69 -1.53
CA LYS A 29 -3.11 16.94 -0.73
C LYS A 29 -3.01 15.45 -1.03
N VAL A 30 -2.84 14.64 0.01
CA VAL A 30 -2.88 13.18 -0.05
C VAL A 30 -4.18 12.65 0.53
N LEU A 31 -4.86 11.80 -0.21
CA LEU A 31 -6.01 11.04 0.29
C LEU A 31 -5.48 9.77 0.96
N PHE A 32 -5.73 9.63 2.26
CA PHE A 32 -5.12 8.65 3.14
C PHE A 32 -6.12 7.55 3.51
N ILE A 33 -5.88 6.32 3.08
CA ILE A 33 -6.71 5.14 3.41
C ILE A 33 -6.02 4.32 4.51
N PRO A 34 -6.48 4.38 5.78
CA PRO A 34 -5.93 3.61 6.89
C PRO A 34 -6.57 2.23 7.07
N THR A 35 -7.53 1.86 6.24
CA THR A 35 -8.50 0.77 6.46
C THR A 35 -7.86 -0.59 6.76
N ALA A 36 -6.65 -0.88 6.26
CA ALA A 36 -5.93 -2.11 6.60
C ALA A 36 -5.60 -2.23 8.08
N ASN A 37 -5.42 -1.09 8.78
CA ASN A 37 -5.05 -1.03 10.18
C ASN A 37 -6.28 -1.22 11.08
N ILE A 38 -6.56 -2.46 11.42
CA ILE A 38 -7.71 -2.87 12.26
C ILE A 38 -7.35 -3.04 13.74
N ASP A 39 -6.06 -3.07 14.05
CA ASP A 39 -5.55 -3.29 15.40
C ASP A 39 -5.28 -1.96 16.12
N GLU A 40 -5.90 -1.80 17.29
CA GLU A 40 -5.71 -0.61 18.14
C GLU A 40 -4.24 -0.42 18.54
N GLU A 41 -3.52 -1.54 18.79
CA GLU A 41 -2.11 -1.51 19.24
C GLU A 41 -1.17 -0.93 18.16
N THR A 42 -1.54 -1.02 16.89
CA THR A 42 -0.72 -0.54 15.75
C THR A 42 -1.18 0.83 15.21
N LYS A 43 -2.20 1.45 15.80
CA LYS A 43 -2.68 2.78 15.37
C LYS A 43 -1.62 3.88 15.40
N PHE A 44 -0.60 3.74 16.22
CA PHE A 44 0.50 4.70 16.25
C PHE A 44 1.24 4.76 14.89
N LEU A 45 1.36 3.65 14.15
CA LEU A 45 1.99 3.59 12.82
C LEU A 45 1.24 4.48 11.80
N VAL A 46 -0.10 4.48 11.88
CA VAL A 46 -0.94 5.37 11.05
C VAL A 46 -0.62 6.83 11.35
N ASN A 47 -0.44 7.18 12.63
CA ASN A 47 -0.10 8.54 13.03
C ASN A 47 1.32 8.94 12.57
N GLU A 48 2.29 8.04 12.66
CA GLU A 48 3.65 8.27 12.18
C GLU A 48 3.67 8.57 10.68
N ALA A 49 2.95 7.79 9.87
CA ALA A 49 2.83 8.06 8.44
C ALA A 49 2.21 9.44 8.14
N LYS A 50 1.17 9.82 8.89
CA LYS A 50 0.56 11.16 8.77
C LYS A 50 1.51 12.28 9.16
N GLU A 51 2.32 12.10 10.21
CA GLU A 51 3.32 13.09 10.63
C GLU A 51 4.42 13.26 9.55
N VAL A 52 4.78 12.20 8.82
CA VAL A 52 5.68 12.35 7.67
C VAL A 52 5.08 13.30 6.63
N PHE A 53 3.83 13.08 6.21
CA PHE A 53 3.17 13.94 5.23
C PHE A 53 3.10 15.40 5.72
N LYS A 54 2.67 15.62 6.98
CA LYS A 54 2.63 16.95 7.58
C LYS A 54 4.00 17.61 7.63
N SER A 55 5.05 16.86 7.98
CA SER A 55 6.44 17.37 8.03
C SER A 55 6.99 17.74 6.64
N LEU A 56 6.36 17.25 5.58
CA LEU A 56 6.61 17.59 4.18
C LEU A 56 5.66 18.70 3.67
N GLU A 57 4.93 19.34 4.56
CA GLU A 57 3.94 20.39 4.27
C GLU A 57 2.82 19.90 3.31
N MET A 58 2.50 18.61 3.35
CA MET A 58 1.35 18.04 2.64
C MET A 58 0.10 18.05 3.52
N GLU A 59 -1.06 18.26 2.91
CA GLU A 59 -2.36 18.12 3.57
C GLU A 59 -2.80 16.66 3.53
N VAL A 60 -3.27 16.14 4.68
CA VAL A 60 -3.77 14.76 4.79
C VAL A 60 -5.29 14.77 4.93
N GLU A 61 -5.99 14.10 4.02
CA GLU A 61 -7.42 13.84 4.13
C GLU A 61 -7.66 12.35 4.38
N ASP A 62 -8.26 12.02 5.52
CA ASP A 62 -8.60 10.64 5.87
C ASP A 62 -9.76 10.10 5.02
N LEU A 63 -9.62 8.86 4.56
CA LEU A 63 -10.66 8.12 3.86
C LEU A 63 -10.79 6.69 4.42
N GLU A 64 -11.62 6.51 5.44
CA GLU A 64 -11.95 5.18 5.97
C GLU A 64 -13.01 4.51 5.10
N ILE A 65 -12.56 3.62 4.18
CA ILE A 65 -13.45 3.04 3.17
C ILE A 65 -14.44 2.03 3.74
N SER A 66 -14.15 1.44 4.90
CA SER A 66 -15.08 0.51 5.55
C SER A 66 -16.38 1.20 6.01
N LYS A 67 -16.32 2.50 6.30
CA LYS A 67 -17.41 3.29 6.92
C LYS A 67 -18.24 4.12 5.93
N LEU A 68 -17.75 4.30 4.69
CA LEU A 68 -18.39 5.17 3.71
C LEU A 68 -19.06 4.38 2.59
N ASP A 69 -20.01 5.00 1.90
CA ASP A 69 -20.61 4.42 0.70
C ASP A 69 -19.67 4.54 -0.53
N GLU A 70 -19.88 3.68 -1.50
CA GLU A 70 -19.07 3.58 -2.71
C GLU A 70 -18.98 4.90 -3.48
N LYS A 71 -20.11 5.61 -3.63
CA LYS A 71 -20.17 6.86 -4.40
C LYS A 71 -19.35 7.95 -3.75
N THR A 72 -19.44 8.09 -2.43
CA THR A 72 -18.64 9.06 -1.64
C THR A 72 -17.15 8.75 -1.78
N ILE A 73 -16.74 7.49 -1.66
CA ILE A 73 -15.35 7.07 -1.79
C ILE A 73 -14.83 7.40 -3.20
N LYS A 74 -15.53 6.97 -4.25
CA LYS A 74 -15.14 7.22 -5.63
C LYS A 74 -15.02 8.71 -5.94
N ASN A 75 -15.96 9.55 -5.47
CA ASN A 75 -15.90 10.99 -5.65
C ASN A 75 -14.66 11.64 -5.00
N LYS A 76 -14.20 11.12 -3.85
CA LYS A 76 -12.99 11.62 -3.19
C LYS A 76 -11.73 11.18 -3.97
N ILE A 77 -11.66 9.91 -4.38
CA ILE A 77 -10.54 9.37 -5.18
C ILE A 77 -10.46 10.08 -6.55
N GLU A 78 -11.59 10.40 -7.19
CA GLU A 78 -11.63 11.13 -8.46
C GLU A 78 -10.94 12.49 -8.39
N LYS A 79 -11.07 13.18 -7.26
CA LYS A 79 -10.57 14.54 -7.04
C LYS A 79 -9.13 14.59 -6.52
N THR A 80 -8.52 13.44 -6.19
CA THR A 80 -7.16 13.42 -5.69
C THR A 80 -6.13 13.10 -6.77
N ASN A 81 -4.93 13.65 -6.61
CA ASN A 81 -3.75 13.30 -7.40
C ASN A 81 -2.80 12.36 -6.65
N TYR A 82 -2.96 12.21 -5.34
CA TYR A 82 -2.10 11.41 -4.47
C TYR A 82 -2.95 10.53 -3.56
N LEU A 83 -2.83 9.22 -3.74
CA LEU A 83 -3.51 8.22 -2.93
C LEU A 83 -2.48 7.45 -2.10
N TYR A 84 -2.64 7.47 -0.79
CA TYR A 84 -1.89 6.63 0.13
C TYR A 84 -2.78 5.52 0.67
N ILE A 85 -2.29 4.28 0.64
CA ILE A 85 -2.91 3.13 1.29
C ILE A 85 -1.92 2.57 2.30
N GLY A 86 -2.32 2.56 3.58
CA GLY A 86 -1.48 2.20 4.71
C GLY A 86 -1.36 0.70 4.94
N GLY A 87 -0.51 0.39 5.94
CA GLY A 87 -0.28 -0.97 6.43
C GLY A 87 -1.39 -1.50 7.33
N GLY A 88 -1.30 -2.79 7.64
CA GLY A 88 -2.22 -3.58 8.44
C GLY A 88 -2.52 -4.91 7.77
N ASN A 89 -3.72 -5.45 7.96
CA ASN A 89 -4.10 -6.74 7.38
C ASN A 89 -4.47 -6.60 5.88
N THR A 90 -3.68 -7.22 5.01
CA THR A 90 -3.84 -7.14 3.56
C THR A 90 -5.14 -7.79 3.06
N PHE A 91 -5.57 -8.88 3.69
CA PHE A 91 -6.80 -9.58 3.29
C PHE A 91 -8.05 -8.77 3.64
N TYR A 92 -8.06 -8.14 4.82
CA TYR A 92 -9.14 -7.23 5.20
C TYR A 92 -9.21 -6.00 4.28
N LEU A 93 -8.06 -5.43 3.94
CA LEU A 93 -7.98 -4.34 2.97
C LEU A 93 -8.59 -4.74 1.62
N LEU A 94 -8.19 -5.91 1.09
CA LEU A 94 -8.71 -6.41 -0.19
C LEU A 94 -10.23 -6.63 -0.13
N GLN A 95 -10.73 -7.22 0.97
CA GLN A 95 -12.17 -7.40 1.17
C GLN A 95 -12.92 -6.06 1.08
N GLU A 96 -12.46 -5.04 1.78
CA GLU A 96 -13.11 -3.74 1.78
C GLU A 96 -13.03 -3.03 0.42
N LEU A 97 -11.88 -3.12 -0.26
CA LEU A 97 -11.75 -2.60 -1.62
C LEU A 97 -12.71 -3.27 -2.61
N LYS A 98 -12.84 -4.60 -2.54
CA LYS A 98 -13.78 -5.36 -3.38
C LYS A 98 -15.23 -5.05 -3.04
N ARG A 99 -15.59 -5.00 -1.75
CA ARG A 99 -16.93 -4.67 -1.26
C ARG A 99 -17.42 -3.30 -1.75
N LYS A 100 -16.49 -2.38 -1.99
CA LYS A 100 -16.76 -1.02 -2.47
C LYS A 100 -16.50 -0.84 -3.97
N ASN A 101 -16.26 -1.93 -4.72
CA ASN A 101 -15.97 -1.90 -6.17
C ASN A 101 -14.84 -0.92 -6.54
N LEU A 102 -13.75 -0.93 -5.73
CA LEU A 102 -12.65 0.02 -5.88
C LEU A 102 -11.44 -0.52 -6.65
N ILE A 103 -11.32 -1.84 -6.85
CA ILE A 103 -10.15 -2.46 -7.48
C ILE A 103 -9.88 -1.86 -8.87
N ASP A 104 -10.80 -2.01 -9.80
CA ASP A 104 -10.64 -1.47 -11.15
C ASP A 104 -10.65 0.07 -11.17
N PHE A 105 -11.42 0.68 -10.27
CA PHE A 105 -11.49 2.12 -10.18
C PHE A 105 -10.14 2.74 -9.80
N ILE A 106 -9.49 2.24 -8.74
CA ILE A 106 -8.16 2.70 -8.33
C ILE A 106 -7.14 2.40 -9.42
N LYS A 107 -7.14 1.18 -9.98
CA LYS A 107 -6.26 0.80 -11.08
C LYS A 107 -6.34 1.77 -12.25
N ASN A 108 -7.54 2.13 -12.69
CA ASN A 108 -7.76 3.06 -13.79
C ASN A 108 -7.25 4.46 -13.43
N ARG A 109 -7.49 4.94 -12.20
CA ARG A 109 -6.98 6.25 -11.74
C ARG A 109 -5.46 6.31 -11.71
N VAL A 110 -4.79 5.24 -11.23
CA VAL A 110 -3.33 5.13 -11.23
C VAL A 110 -2.78 5.13 -12.66
N ASN A 111 -3.36 4.34 -13.56
CA ASN A 111 -2.96 4.31 -14.97
C ASN A 111 -3.19 5.65 -15.69
N SER A 112 -4.14 6.46 -15.19
CA SER A 112 -4.41 7.81 -15.68
C SER A 112 -3.54 8.89 -15.03
N GLY A 113 -2.57 8.51 -14.16
CA GLY A 113 -1.57 9.43 -13.62
C GLY A 113 -1.73 9.83 -12.15
N MET A 114 -2.71 9.26 -11.41
CA MET A 114 -2.75 9.41 -9.96
C MET A 114 -1.53 8.73 -9.35
N VAL A 115 -0.78 9.44 -8.52
CA VAL A 115 0.35 8.87 -7.77
C VAL A 115 -0.19 7.95 -6.68
N TYR A 116 0.32 6.72 -6.65
CA TYR A 116 -0.03 5.73 -5.64
C TYR A 116 1.12 5.55 -4.66
N ILE A 117 0.82 5.61 -3.37
CA ILE A 117 1.77 5.41 -2.28
C ILE A 117 1.23 4.25 -1.46
N GLY A 118 1.95 3.12 -1.44
CA GLY A 118 1.55 1.92 -0.72
C GLY A 118 2.55 1.57 0.38
N GLU A 119 2.07 1.42 1.61
CA GLU A 119 2.86 0.94 2.74
C GLU A 119 2.42 -0.45 3.14
N SER A 120 3.35 -1.42 3.29
CA SER A 120 3.09 -2.78 3.76
C SER A 120 1.90 -3.41 3.02
N ALA A 121 0.74 -3.60 3.64
CA ALA A 121 -0.48 -4.09 3.00
C ALA A 121 -0.84 -3.29 1.74
N GLY A 122 -0.69 -1.96 1.78
CA GLY A 122 -0.89 -1.08 0.63
C GLY A 122 0.11 -1.31 -0.51
N ALA A 123 1.33 -1.80 -0.22
CA ALA A 123 2.28 -2.22 -1.23
C ALA A 123 1.94 -3.61 -1.78
N ILE A 124 1.66 -4.59 -0.91
CA ILE A 124 1.32 -5.98 -1.27
C ILE A 124 0.14 -6.04 -2.23
N ILE A 125 -0.91 -5.23 -1.98
CA ILE A 125 -2.14 -5.25 -2.77
C ILE A 125 -1.94 -4.79 -4.22
N THR A 126 -0.81 -4.17 -4.56
CA THR A 126 -0.48 -3.77 -5.93
C THR A 126 -0.13 -4.95 -6.83
N SER A 127 0.20 -6.11 -6.26
CA SER A 127 0.49 -7.36 -6.97
C SER A 127 -0.78 -7.92 -7.65
N LYS A 128 -0.58 -8.89 -8.53
CA LYS A 128 -1.68 -9.55 -9.25
C LYS A 128 -2.61 -10.30 -8.31
N ASP A 129 -2.05 -10.94 -7.28
CA ASP A 129 -2.75 -11.75 -6.29
C ASP A 129 -2.05 -11.63 -4.94
N ILE A 130 -2.79 -11.76 -3.84
CA ILE A 130 -2.22 -11.62 -2.47
C ILE A 130 -2.23 -12.92 -1.66
N GLU A 131 -2.62 -14.06 -2.25
CA GLU A 131 -2.70 -15.33 -1.50
C GLU A 131 -1.35 -15.74 -0.90
N TYR A 132 -0.25 -15.36 -1.55
CA TYR A 132 1.12 -15.64 -1.07
C TYR A 132 1.45 -15.01 0.29
N ASN A 133 0.66 -14.02 0.72
CA ASN A 133 0.86 -13.30 1.99
C ASN A 133 0.27 -14.02 3.21
N ASP A 134 -0.20 -15.26 3.06
CA ASP A 134 -0.88 -16.05 4.09
C ASP A 134 -0.04 -16.40 5.33
N LEU A 135 1.28 -16.23 5.25
CA LEU A 135 2.21 -16.42 6.38
C LEU A 135 2.49 -15.11 7.14
N MET A 136 2.19 -13.96 6.54
CA MET A 136 2.43 -12.65 7.15
C MET A 136 1.17 -12.04 7.75
N ASP A 137 0.01 -12.30 7.15
CA ASP A 137 -1.29 -11.77 7.59
C ASP A 137 -2.30 -12.88 7.82
N ASP A 138 -3.13 -12.72 8.84
CA ASP A 138 -4.24 -13.62 9.12
C ASP A 138 -5.42 -13.39 8.15
N LYS A 139 -5.59 -14.29 7.20
CA LYS A 139 -6.67 -14.23 6.23
C LYS A 139 -8.07 -14.52 6.81
N THR A 140 -8.15 -15.12 8.01
CA THR A 140 -9.45 -15.45 8.64
C THR A 140 -10.21 -14.21 9.09
N ILE A 141 -9.53 -13.07 9.21
CA ILE A 141 -10.14 -11.77 9.52
C ILE A 141 -11.07 -11.31 8.38
N ALA A 142 -10.72 -11.61 7.14
CA ALA A 142 -11.49 -11.25 5.96
C ALA A 142 -12.51 -12.36 5.59
N LYS A 143 -13.53 -12.55 6.42
CA LYS A 143 -14.47 -13.68 6.36
C LYS A 143 -15.26 -13.78 5.05
N ASP A 144 -15.48 -12.65 4.39
CA ASP A 144 -16.26 -12.57 3.14
C ASP A 144 -15.37 -12.58 1.89
N LEU A 145 -14.04 -12.57 2.06
CA LEU A 145 -13.10 -12.60 0.95
C LEU A 145 -12.99 -14.01 0.38
N LYS A 146 -13.34 -14.19 -0.90
CA LYS A 146 -13.32 -15.51 -1.57
C LYS A 146 -12.34 -15.59 -2.73
N GLU A 147 -11.75 -14.46 -3.11
CA GLU A 147 -10.89 -14.36 -4.28
C GLU A 147 -9.83 -13.28 -4.01
N TYR A 148 -8.57 -13.62 -4.27
CA TYR A 148 -7.41 -12.90 -3.76
C TYR A 148 -6.74 -11.98 -4.79
N SER A 149 -7.34 -11.76 -5.99
CA SER A 149 -6.77 -10.85 -6.99
C SER A 149 -6.69 -9.42 -6.45
N GLY A 150 -5.49 -8.85 -6.53
CA GLY A 150 -5.17 -7.50 -6.09
C GLY A 150 -5.40 -6.44 -7.17
N LEU A 151 -4.75 -5.28 -7.03
CA LEU A 151 -4.86 -4.19 -7.99
C LEU A 151 -4.17 -4.49 -9.33
N ASN A 152 -3.26 -5.46 -9.36
CA ASN A 152 -2.49 -5.83 -10.56
C ASN A 152 -1.87 -4.60 -11.26
N LEU A 153 -1.16 -3.79 -10.48
CA LEU A 153 -0.44 -2.61 -10.92
C LEU A 153 1.03 -2.91 -11.26
N VAL A 154 1.56 -4.02 -10.72
CA VAL A 154 2.93 -4.51 -10.95
C VAL A 154 2.90 -5.99 -11.33
N ASP A 155 3.96 -6.45 -12.00
CA ASP A 155 4.13 -7.84 -12.47
C ASP A 155 4.99 -8.70 -11.53
N PHE A 156 5.20 -8.23 -10.31
CA PHE A 156 5.95 -8.90 -9.26
C PHE A 156 5.15 -8.94 -7.96
N TYR A 157 5.67 -9.71 -6.99
CA TYR A 157 5.06 -9.94 -5.68
C TYR A 157 5.97 -9.38 -4.60
N ILE A 158 5.44 -8.49 -3.75
CA ILE A 158 6.23 -7.74 -2.78
C ILE A 158 6.20 -8.45 -1.44
N VAL A 159 7.36 -8.74 -0.87
CA VAL A 159 7.50 -9.18 0.51
C VAL A 159 8.18 -8.04 1.30
N PRO A 160 7.39 -7.23 2.03
CA PRO A 160 7.92 -6.17 2.86
C PRO A 160 8.50 -6.71 4.16
N HIS A 161 9.14 -5.84 4.95
CA HIS A 161 9.66 -6.13 6.29
C HIS A 161 10.67 -7.27 6.34
N LEU A 162 11.44 -7.50 5.27
CA LEU A 162 12.44 -8.58 5.28
C LEU A 162 13.48 -8.36 6.38
N ASN A 163 13.63 -9.34 7.28
CA ASN A 163 14.48 -9.29 8.47
C ASN A 163 14.12 -8.22 9.50
N GLU A 164 12.89 -7.73 9.53
CA GLU A 164 12.44 -6.68 10.43
C GLU A 164 11.40 -7.21 11.43
N PHE A 165 11.56 -6.84 12.70
CA PHE A 165 10.57 -7.18 13.73
C PHE A 165 9.21 -6.53 13.44
N PRO A 166 8.09 -7.24 13.63
CA PRO A 166 7.94 -8.65 14.10
C PRO A 166 7.87 -9.68 12.95
N PHE A 167 8.27 -9.32 11.72
CA PHE A 167 8.08 -10.14 10.52
C PHE A 167 9.31 -10.93 10.09
N GLU A 168 10.39 -10.99 10.91
CA GLU A 168 11.67 -11.63 10.54
C GLU A 168 11.48 -13.06 10.05
N GLU A 169 10.67 -13.84 10.76
CA GLU A 169 10.47 -15.25 10.42
C GLU A 169 9.45 -15.41 9.30
N SER A 170 8.29 -14.75 9.40
CA SER A 170 7.21 -14.89 8.42
C SER A 170 7.59 -14.37 7.03
N SER A 171 8.36 -13.27 6.95
CA SER A 171 8.86 -12.75 5.67
C SER A 171 9.83 -13.73 5.00
N LYS A 172 10.77 -14.33 5.77
CA LYS A 172 11.71 -15.37 5.26
C LYS A 172 10.96 -16.60 4.77
N GLN A 173 10.01 -17.09 5.57
CA GLN A 173 9.19 -18.26 5.22
C GLN A 173 8.38 -18.00 3.95
N THR A 174 7.81 -16.81 3.79
CA THR A 174 7.09 -16.41 2.59
C THR A 174 8.00 -16.43 1.36
N VAL A 175 9.19 -15.83 1.45
CA VAL A 175 10.18 -15.87 0.38
C VAL A 175 10.55 -17.30 0.03
N GLU A 176 10.90 -18.14 1.02
CA GLU A 176 11.33 -19.52 0.80
C GLU A 176 10.24 -20.37 0.14
N LYS A 177 8.97 -20.18 0.58
CA LYS A 177 7.83 -20.91 0.04
C LYS A 177 7.52 -20.57 -1.42
N TYR A 178 7.77 -19.32 -1.84
CA TYR A 178 7.29 -18.82 -3.11
C TYR A 178 8.37 -18.40 -4.12
N LYS A 179 9.66 -18.26 -3.75
CA LYS A 179 10.75 -17.79 -4.62
C LYS A 179 10.91 -18.52 -5.97
N ASN A 180 10.52 -19.79 -6.04
CA ASN A 180 10.58 -20.58 -7.26
C ASN A 180 9.26 -20.60 -8.07
N LYS A 181 8.21 -19.92 -7.57
CA LYS A 181 6.87 -19.92 -8.15
C LYS A 181 6.43 -18.53 -8.59
N LEU A 182 6.90 -17.50 -7.89
CA LEU A 182 6.51 -16.11 -8.09
C LEU A 182 7.74 -15.23 -8.28
N ASN A 183 7.60 -14.17 -9.06
CA ASN A 183 8.60 -13.13 -9.17
C ASN A 183 8.57 -12.25 -7.91
N ILE A 184 9.27 -12.66 -6.85
CA ILE A 184 9.28 -11.99 -5.56
C ILE A 184 10.33 -10.89 -5.53
N ILE A 185 9.93 -9.71 -5.05
CA ILE A 185 10.82 -8.62 -4.69
C ILE A 185 10.67 -8.36 -3.20
N THR A 186 11.79 -8.37 -2.50
CA THR A 186 11.85 -8.12 -1.06
C THR A 186 12.34 -6.72 -0.77
N ILE A 187 11.79 -6.09 0.26
CA ILE A 187 12.24 -4.80 0.80
C ILE A 187 12.21 -4.82 2.34
N ASN A 188 13.14 -4.12 2.94
CA ASN A 188 13.18 -3.87 4.38
C ASN A 188 12.58 -2.51 4.74
N ASN A 189 12.60 -2.12 6.02
CA ASN A 189 11.99 -0.87 6.50
C ASN A 189 12.73 0.40 6.07
N SER A 190 13.89 0.28 5.43
CA SER A 190 14.68 1.40 4.90
C SER A 190 14.63 1.51 3.38
N GLN A 191 13.77 0.72 2.72
CA GLN A 191 13.72 0.63 1.27
C GLN A 191 12.34 0.92 0.71
N ALA A 192 12.31 1.43 -0.53
CA ALA A 192 11.11 1.55 -1.35
C ALA A 192 11.35 1.03 -2.77
N ILE A 193 10.29 0.50 -3.37
CA ILE A 193 10.22 0.21 -4.81
C ILE A 193 9.55 1.43 -5.47
N ILE A 194 10.28 2.10 -6.34
CA ILE A 194 9.76 3.20 -7.14
C ILE A 194 9.44 2.67 -8.53
N VAL A 195 8.17 2.78 -8.93
CA VAL A 195 7.71 2.32 -10.26
C VAL A 195 7.35 3.54 -11.10
N LYS A 196 7.93 3.62 -12.30
CA LYS A 196 7.58 4.61 -13.33
C LYS A 196 7.25 3.86 -14.63
N ASP A 197 5.98 3.86 -15.00
CA ASP A 197 5.42 3.05 -16.07
C ASP A 197 5.75 1.55 -15.88
N ASP A 198 6.55 0.94 -16.76
CA ASP A 198 6.94 -0.48 -16.72
C ASP A 198 8.33 -0.71 -16.12
N LYS A 199 8.98 0.34 -15.60
CA LYS A 199 10.30 0.24 -14.97
C LYS A 199 10.19 0.45 -13.47
N PHE A 200 11.03 -0.27 -12.72
CA PHE A 200 11.15 -0.04 -11.29
C PHE A 200 12.60 -0.01 -10.83
N GLU A 201 12.83 0.59 -9.70
CA GLU A 201 14.10 0.58 -8.96
C GLU A 201 13.84 0.45 -7.46
N ILE A 202 14.80 -0.10 -6.71
CA ILE A 202 14.76 -0.15 -5.26
C ILE A 202 15.72 0.93 -4.73
N LYS A 203 15.23 1.73 -3.80
CA LYS A 203 15.98 2.80 -3.14
C LYS A 203 16.07 2.56 -1.64
#